data_f505d9cf21eff2ca70e64ef1cbfb2619
#
_entry.id   f505d9cf21eff2ca70e64ef1cbfb2619
#
_cell.length_a   1.000
_cell.length_b   1.000
_cell.length_c   1.000
_cell.angle_alpha   90.00
_cell.angle_beta   90.00
_cell.angle_gamma   90.00
#
_symmetry.space_group_name_H-M   'P 1'
#
loop_
_entity.id
_entity.type
_entity.pdbx_description
1 polymer ?
#
loop_
_entity_poly.entity_id
_entity_poly.type
_entity_poly.pdbx_seq_one_letter_code
_entity_poly.pdbx_strand_id
1 'polypeptide(L)'
;MQAINKERVAGLLQGLAQFGKTEHGITRLAYTAEDKAAQEWLLKQIQDLQLKLSVDAVGNVFLRREGKNTDLAPVAMGSHIDTVVQGGAYDGTVGVVGALEVLYMLQDEELERPIEVIIFRAEESSRFGFATIGSKLMAGVGDPDKFSGAAKEGAVTFKEALTEWGCDPACLLYTSDAA
;
A
#
# COMPACT_ATOMS: atom_id res chain seq x y z
N MET A 1 12.61 -15.67 17.23
CA MET A 1 11.91 -14.38 16.95
C MET A 1 12.67 -13.25 17.63
N GLN A 2 13.07 -12.24 16.86
CA GLN A 2 13.79 -11.06 17.39
C GLN A 2 12.83 -10.13 18.17
N ALA A 3 13.38 -9.24 18.99
CA ALA A 3 12.60 -8.21 19.67
C ALA A 3 12.28 -7.04 18.71
N ILE A 4 11.20 -6.32 18.99
CA ILE A 4 10.83 -5.10 18.26
C ILE A 4 11.98 -4.08 18.30
N ASN A 5 12.38 -3.57 17.14
CA ASN A 5 13.32 -2.47 17.02
C ASN A 5 12.57 -1.13 16.95
N LYS A 6 12.44 -0.48 18.10
CA LYS A 6 11.70 0.79 18.24
C LYS A 6 12.31 1.92 17.39
N GLU A 7 13.64 1.93 17.21
CA GLU A 7 14.34 2.94 16.43
C GLU A 7 14.05 2.79 14.94
N ARG A 8 14.03 1.55 14.41
CA ARG A 8 13.61 1.28 13.04
C ARG A 8 12.17 1.68 12.80
N VAL A 9 11.24 1.28 13.67
CA VAL A 9 9.83 1.65 13.57
C VAL A 9 9.68 3.18 13.58
N ALA A 10 10.29 3.87 14.52
CA ALA A 10 10.25 5.32 14.60
C ALA A 10 10.88 5.98 13.36
N GLY A 11 12.00 5.47 12.88
CA GLY A 11 12.69 5.98 11.70
C GLY A 11 11.85 5.85 10.42
N LEU A 12 11.20 4.70 10.21
CA LEU A 12 10.31 4.49 9.06
C LEU A 12 9.08 5.41 9.12
N LEU A 13 8.44 5.56 10.28
CA LEU A 13 7.30 6.47 10.45
C LEU A 13 7.69 7.93 10.22
N GLN A 14 8.81 8.37 10.81
CA GLN A 14 9.33 9.73 10.63
C GLN A 14 9.74 10.01 9.17
N GLY A 15 10.31 9.04 8.49
CA GLY A 15 10.69 9.15 7.08
C GLY A 15 9.47 9.26 6.18
N LEU A 16 8.46 8.40 6.35
CA LEU A 16 7.19 8.50 5.62
C LEU A 16 6.49 9.84 5.86
N ALA A 17 6.58 10.38 7.06
CA ALA A 17 5.99 11.68 7.41
C ALA A 17 6.62 12.88 6.68
N GLN A 18 7.74 12.72 5.97
CA GLN A 18 8.33 13.82 5.17
C GLN A 18 7.65 14.02 3.83
N PHE A 19 7.02 12.97 3.28
CA PHE A 19 6.38 13.04 1.97
C PHE A 19 4.97 13.61 2.10
N GLY A 20 4.73 14.72 1.42
CA GLY A 20 3.49 15.48 1.49
C GLY A 20 3.33 16.33 2.77
N LYS A 21 4.42 16.54 3.52
CA LYS A 21 4.40 17.35 4.75
C LYS A 21 4.05 18.80 4.44
N THR A 22 3.10 19.34 5.21
CA THR A 22 2.67 20.74 5.18
C THR A 22 2.76 21.36 6.58
N GLU A 23 2.44 22.64 6.71
CA GLU A 23 2.36 23.32 8.01
C GLU A 23 1.27 22.71 8.93
N HIS A 24 0.21 22.14 8.33
CA HIS A 24 -0.98 21.69 9.08
C HIS A 24 -1.14 20.15 9.14
N GLY A 25 -0.19 19.39 8.60
CA GLY A 25 -0.26 17.94 8.55
C GLY A 25 0.38 17.37 7.31
N ILE A 26 -0.05 16.17 6.91
CA ILE A 26 0.47 15.48 5.74
C ILE A 26 -0.62 15.42 4.67
N THR A 27 -0.30 15.83 3.45
CA THR A 27 -1.16 15.69 2.28
C THR A 27 -0.45 14.82 1.25
N ARG A 28 -0.67 13.53 1.34
CA ARG A 28 -0.12 12.49 0.45
C ARG A 28 -1.29 11.71 -0.15
N LEU A 29 -1.98 12.34 -1.10
CA LEU A 29 -3.14 11.72 -1.75
C LEU A 29 -2.70 10.54 -2.62
N ALA A 30 -3.53 9.50 -2.68
CA ALA A 30 -3.27 8.31 -3.48
C ALA A 30 -2.93 8.66 -4.95
N TYR A 31 -1.97 7.97 -5.55
CA TYR A 31 -1.48 8.14 -6.92
C TYR A 31 -0.93 9.54 -7.24
N THR A 32 -0.45 10.30 -6.25
CA THR A 32 0.30 11.54 -6.48
C THR A 32 1.80 11.29 -6.53
N ALA A 33 2.55 12.32 -6.93
CA ALA A 33 4.02 12.27 -6.90
C ALA A 33 4.56 12.05 -5.48
N GLU A 34 3.93 12.62 -4.46
CA GLU A 34 4.26 12.45 -3.05
C GLU A 34 4.04 11.01 -2.59
N ASP A 35 2.93 10.38 -3.02
CA ASP A 35 2.62 8.98 -2.73
C ASP A 35 3.63 8.04 -3.40
N LYS A 36 3.98 8.31 -4.66
CA LYS A 36 5.00 7.56 -5.38
C LYS A 36 6.36 7.65 -4.71
N ALA A 37 6.79 8.86 -4.36
CA ALA A 37 8.06 9.08 -3.69
C ALA A 37 8.12 8.41 -2.31
N ALA A 38 7.02 8.44 -1.55
CA ALA A 38 6.92 7.76 -0.26
C ALA A 38 7.05 6.24 -0.41
N GLN A 39 6.38 5.65 -1.40
CA GLN A 39 6.49 4.22 -1.69
C GLN A 39 7.91 3.84 -2.09
N GLU A 40 8.51 4.54 -3.05
CA GLU A 40 9.86 4.28 -3.52
C GLU A 40 10.88 4.39 -2.39
N TRP A 41 10.74 5.41 -1.55
CA TRP A 41 11.56 5.57 -0.36
C TRP A 41 11.39 4.39 0.61
N LEU A 42 10.16 4.00 0.93
CA LEU A 42 9.89 2.89 1.85
C LEU A 42 10.49 1.58 1.33
N LEU A 43 10.28 1.25 0.05
CA LEU A 43 10.82 0.04 -0.57
C LEU A 43 12.35 0.01 -0.53
N LYS A 44 12.99 1.17 -0.68
CA LYS A 44 14.45 1.30 -0.55
C LYS A 44 14.93 1.05 0.89
N GLN A 45 14.16 1.49 1.91
CA GLN A 45 14.53 1.27 3.31
C GLN A 45 14.50 -0.20 3.73
N ILE A 46 13.71 -1.03 3.07
CA ILE A 46 13.47 -2.43 3.45
C ILE A 46 14.10 -3.44 2.48
N GLN A 47 14.98 -3.00 1.58
CA GLN A 47 15.60 -3.86 0.56
C GLN A 47 16.44 -5.01 1.15
N ASP A 48 16.93 -4.86 2.38
CA ASP A 48 17.69 -5.87 3.13
C ASP A 48 16.83 -7.09 3.52
N LEU A 49 15.49 -6.96 3.57
CA LEU A 49 14.57 -8.07 3.78
C LEU A 49 14.48 -9.03 2.56
N GLN A 50 14.98 -8.62 1.39
CA GLN A 50 14.99 -9.43 0.16
C GLN A 50 13.62 -10.03 -0.20
N LEU A 51 12.55 -9.24 -0.05
CA LEU A 51 11.18 -9.68 -0.30
C LEU A 51 10.90 -9.78 -1.81
N LYS A 52 10.06 -10.75 -2.18
CA LYS A 52 9.48 -10.79 -3.52
C LYS A 52 8.41 -9.71 -3.62
N LEU A 53 8.62 -8.76 -4.52
CA LEU A 53 7.70 -7.67 -4.77
C LEU A 53 6.81 -8.00 -5.97
N SER A 54 5.51 -7.80 -5.83
CA SER A 54 4.55 -7.78 -6.94
C SER A 54 3.55 -6.64 -6.76
N VAL A 55 2.89 -6.27 -7.85
CA VAL A 55 1.92 -5.17 -7.88
C VAL A 55 0.71 -5.67 -8.67
N ASP A 56 -0.49 -5.45 -8.17
CA ASP A 56 -1.71 -5.80 -8.89
C ASP A 56 -2.16 -4.69 -9.86
N ALA A 57 -3.26 -4.93 -10.56
CA ALA A 57 -3.81 -4.02 -11.55
C ALA A 57 -4.25 -2.65 -10.98
N VAL A 58 -4.48 -2.58 -9.67
CA VAL A 58 -4.84 -1.34 -8.96
C VAL A 58 -3.60 -0.62 -8.43
N GLY A 59 -2.44 -1.27 -8.43
CA GLY A 59 -1.22 -0.73 -7.87
C GLY A 59 -1.03 -1.06 -6.37
N ASN A 60 -1.84 -1.96 -5.78
CA ASN A 60 -1.53 -2.49 -4.46
C ASN A 60 -0.18 -3.22 -4.52
N VAL A 61 0.66 -2.98 -3.53
CA VAL A 61 2.01 -3.58 -3.47
C VAL A 61 1.99 -4.77 -2.52
N PHE A 62 2.52 -5.89 -2.98
CA PHE A 62 2.65 -7.12 -2.20
C PHE A 62 4.13 -7.39 -1.95
N LEU A 63 4.49 -7.50 -0.71
CA LEU A 63 5.84 -7.79 -0.23
C LEU A 63 5.83 -9.16 0.45
N ARG A 64 6.28 -10.16 -0.29
CA ARG A 64 6.17 -11.55 0.13
C ARG A 64 7.50 -12.12 0.57
N ARG A 65 7.51 -12.74 1.75
CA ARG A 65 8.54 -13.65 2.22
C ARG A 65 8.03 -15.08 2.09
N GLU A 66 8.76 -15.91 1.36
CA GLU A 66 8.37 -17.31 1.16
C GLU A 66 8.54 -18.14 2.45
N GLY A 67 7.72 -19.17 2.57
CA GLY A 67 7.84 -20.23 3.56
C GLY A 67 8.40 -21.51 2.94
N LYS A 68 8.51 -22.58 3.73
CA LYS A 68 8.91 -23.93 3.25
C LYS A 68 7.91 -24.48 2.24
N ASN A 69 6.62 -24.26 2.48
CA ASN A 69 5.54 -24.68 1.60
C ASN A 69 4.92 -23.46 0.93
N THR A 70 5.33 -23.21 -0.32
CA THR A 70 4.89 -22.07 -1.13
C THR A 70 3.46 -22.22 -1.65
N ASP A 71 2.89 -23.44 -1.62
CA ASP A 71 1.53 -23.72 -2.09
C ASP A 71 0.48 -23.35 -1.02
N LEU A 72 0.90 -23.14 0.22
CA LEU A 72 0.00 -22.66 1.26
C LEU A 72 -0.34 -21.19 1.04
N ALA A 73 -1.60 -20.84 1.29
CA ALA A 73 -2.02 -19.44 1.31
C ALA A 73 -1.16 -18.64 2.32
N PRO A 74 -0.73 -17.41 1.96
CA PRO A 74 0.07 -16.58 2.85
C PRO A 74 -0.72 -16.13 4.08
N VAL A 75 -0.01 -15.84 5.16
CA VAL A 75 -0.56 -14.98 6.22
C VAL A 75 -0.34 -13.54 5.76
N ALA A 76 -1.43 -12.84 5.47
CA ALA A 76 -1.38 -11.47 4.98
C ALA A 76 -1.58 -10.45 6.10
N MET A 77 -0.80 -9.39 6.09
CA MET A 77 -0.92 -8.21 6.93
C MET A 77 -0.84 -6.99 6.03
N GLY A 78 -1.58 -5.93 6.33
CA GLY A 78 -1.48 -4.76 5.47
C GLY A 78 -2.23 -3.55 6.00
N SER A 79 -1.91 -2.42 5.36
CA SER A 79 -2.56 -1.12 5.55
C SER A 79 -2.22 -0.25 4.35
N HIS A 80 -2.32 1.07 4.49
CA HIS A 80 -2.08 2.06 3.43
C HIS A 80 -1.04 3.09 3.85
N ILE A 81 -0.56 3.87 2.88
CA ILE A 81 0.34 4.99 3.13
C ILE A 81 -0.22 6.33 2.61
N ASP A 82 -1.28 6.32 1.80
CA ASP A 82 -1.98 7.55 1.41
C ASP A 82 -2.68 8.19 2.61
N THR A 83 -2.94 9.49 2.54
CA THR A 83 -3.54 10.28 3.62
C THR A 83 -4.70 11.11 3.10
N VAL A 84 -5.55 11.55 4.01
CA VAL A 84 -6.45 12.68 3.77
C VAL A 84 -5.66 13.99 3.58
N VAL A 85 -6.34 15.06 3.15
CA VAL A 85 -5.76 16.40 3.15
C VAL A 85 -5.46 16.83 4.59
N GLN A 86 -4.22 17.25 4.87
CA GLN A 86 -3.75 17.64 6.20
C GLN A 86 -3.95 16.53 7.25
N GLY A 87 -3.75 15.29 6.84
CA GLY A 87 -3.89 14.11 7.68
C GLY A 87 -2.81 13.95 8.74
N GLY A 88 -3.02 12.98 9.62
CA GLY A 88 -2.05 12.56 10.63
C GLY A 88 -0.88 11.76 10.03
N ALA A 89 0.24 11.73 10.76
CA ALA A 89 1.44 11.01 10.33
C ALA A 89 1.34 9.47 10.50
N TYR A 90 0.38 9.00 11.26
CA TYR A 90 0.35 7.61 11.73
C TYR A 90 -0.79 6.78 11.13
N ASP A 91 -1.84 7.43 10.64
CA ASP A 91 -2.95 6.74 10.00
C ASP A 91 -2.46 5.93 8.80
N GLY A 92 -2.86 4.66 8.74
CA GLY A 92 -2.40 3.68 7.77
C GLY A 92 -0.92 3.30 7.91
N THR A 93 -0.03 4.30 8.01
CA THR A 93 1.43 4.09 8.05
C THR A 93 1.89 3.22 9.21
N VAL A 94 1.27 3.34 10.39
CA VAL A 94 1.57 2.46 11.55
C VAL A 94 1.28 0.99 11.20
N GLY A 95 0.19 0.72 10.48
CA GLY A 95 -0.16 -0.64 10.07
C GLY A 95 0.87 -1.23 9.11
N VAL A 96 1.30 -0.46 8.10
CA VAL A 96 2.34 -0.89 7.15
C VAL A 96 3.68 -1.10 7.86
N VAL A 97 4.14 -0.12 8.65
CA VAL A 97 5.43 -0.21 9.36
C VAL A 97 5.41 -1.32 10.40
N GLY A 98 4.29 -1.52 11.11
CA GLY A 98 4.13 -2.63 12.04
C GLY A 98 4.22 -4.00 11.37
N ALA A 99 3.58 -4.15 10.20
CA ALA A 99 3.67 -5.38 9.41
C ALA A 99 5.10 -5.65 8.91
N LEU A 100 5.82 -4.62 8.46
CA LEU A 100 7.23 -4.74 8.09
C LEU A 100 8.11 -5.10 9.28
N GLU A 101 7.85 -4.53 10.45
CA GLU A 101 8.58 -4.89 11.67
C GLU A 101 8.38 -6.36 12.04
N VAL A 102 7.18 -6.93 11.83
CA VAL A 102 6.94 -8.38 12.02
C VAL A 102 7.83 -9.20 11.09
N LEU A 103 8.02 -8.79 9.82
CA LEU A 103 8.94 -9.48 8.92
C LEU A 103 10.39 -9.44 9.42
N TYR A 104 10.84 -8.30 9.95
CA TYR A 104 12.16 -8.20 10.58
C TYR A 104 12.29 -9.09 11.83
N MET A 105 11.27 -9.10 12.69
CA MET A 105 11.28 -9.95 13.89
C MET A 105 11.37 -11.44 13.56
N LEU A 106 10.84 -11.84 12.40
CA LEU A 106 10.82 -13.21 11.92
C LEU A 106 11.97 -13.54 10.98
N GLN A 107 12.90 -12.60 10.71
CA GLN A 107 13.89 -12.72 9.65
C GLN A 107 14.71 -14.02 9.71
N ASP A 108 15.07 -14.47 10.92
CA ASP A 108 15.86 -15.68 11.14
C ASP A 108 15.00 -16.93 11.39
N GLU A 109 13.66 -16.80 11.37
CA GLU A 109 12.76 -17.92 11.63
C GLU A 109 12.45 -18.68 10.33
N GLU A 110 12.41 -20.00 10.42
CA GLU A 110 11.86 -20.82 9.35
C GLU A 110 10.34 -20.78 9.40
N LEU A 111 9.73 -20.33 8.30
CA LEU A 111 8.28 -20.22 8.17
C LEU A 111 7.73 -21.43 7.42
N GLU A 112 6.63 -21.99 7.89
CA GLU A 112 5.94 -23.08 7.18
C GLU A 112 5.22 -22.55 5.94
N ARG A 113 4.53 -21.42 6.05
CA ARG A 113 3.80 -20.76 4.96
C ARG A 113 4.35 -19.37 4.68
N PRO A 114 4.10 -18.82 3.49
CA PRO A 114 4.50 -17.46 3.18
C PRO A 114 3.85 -16.43 4.12
N ILE A 115 4.55 -15.32 4.34
CA ILE A 115 3.99 -14.11 4.94
C ILE A 115 4.03 -13.01 3.89
N GLU A 116 2.96 -12.20 3.84
CA GLU A 116 2.80 -11.14 2.87
C GLU A 116 2.39 -9.83 3.54
N VAL A 117 3.11 -8.76 3.24
CA VAL A 117 2.70 -7.41 3.63
C VAL A 117 2.09 -6.73 2.41
N ILE A 118 0.87 -6.19 2.57
CA ILE A 118 0.15 -5.52 1.50
C ILE A 118 0.07 -4.03 1.81
N ILE A 119 0.52 -3.19 0.87
CA ILE A 119 0.29 -1.74 0.90
C ILE A 119 -0.88 -1.47 -0.04
N PHE A 120 -2.05 -1.25 0.54
CA PHE A 120 -3.26 -0.94 -0.21
C PHE A 120 -3.22 0.46 -0.79
N ARG A 121 -3.77 0.62 -2.00
CA ARG A 121 -3.88 1.90 -2.69
C ARG A 121 -5.23 2.55 -2.50
N ALA A 122 -5.24 3.89 -2.45
CA ALA A 122 -6.45 4.70 -2.37
C ALA A 122 -7.41 4.17 -1.28
N GLU A 123 -6.87 4.02 -0.08
CA GLU A 123 -7.69 3.67 1.08
C GLU A 123 -8.55 4.87 1.48
N GLU A 124 -7.95 6.06 1.46
CA GLU A 124 -8.57 7.30 1.87
C GLU A 124 -9.47 7.88 0.77
N SER A 125 -10.62 8.41 1.19
CA SER A 125 -11.63 8.95 0.26
C SER A 125 -11.31 10.32 -0.32
N SER A 126 -10.28 10.99 0.16
CA SER A 126 -10.03 12.41 -0.09
C SER A 126 -9.84 12.77 -1.56
N ARG A 127 -9.25 11.88 -2.36
CA ARG A 127 -8.98 12.17 -3.77
C ARG A 127 -10.14 11.82 -4.68
N PHE A 128 -10.78 10.68 -4.48
CA PHE A 128 -11.77 10.13 -5.42
C PHE A 128 -13.19 10.03 -4.83
N GLY A 129 -13.40 10.45 -3.58
CA GLY A 129 -14.70 10.40 -2.92
C GLY A 129 -15.10 9.01 -2.41
N PHE A 130 -14.29 7.99 -2.63
CA PHE A 130 -14.52 6.61 -2.19
C PHE A 130 -13.33 6.12 -1.37
N ALA A 131 -13.61 5.46 -0.26
CA ALA A 131 -12.59 4.82 0.57
C ALA A 131 -12.39 3.36 0.17
N THR A 132 -11.19 2.83 0.51
CA THR A 132 -10.83 1.41 0.37
C THR A 132 -10.89 0.89 -1.08
N ILE A 133 -10.57 1.76 -2.07
CA ILE A 133 -10.67 1.39 -3.49
C ILE A 133 -9.78 0.19 -3.79
N GLY A 134 -8.50 0.26 -3.41
CA GLY A 134 -7.53 -0.79 -3.71
C GLY A 134 -7.91 -2.14 -3.14
N SER A 135 -8.29 -2.20 -1.87
CA SER A 135 -8.70 -3.46 -1.23
C SER A 135 -10.03 -4.00 -1.76
N LYS A 136 -10.98 -3.13 -2.09
CA LYS A 136 -12.26 -3.54 -2.70
C LYS A 136 -12.07 -4.16 -4.09
N LEU A 137 -11.24 -3.52 -4.92
CA LEU A 137 -10.96 -4.05 -6.26
C LEU A 137 -10.15 -5.34 -6.19
N MET A 138 -9.16 -5.43 -5.30
CA MET A 138 -8.41 -6.67 -5.05
C MET A 138 -9.33 -7.82 -4.61
N ALA A 139 -10.33 -7.53 -3.77
CA ALA A 139 -11.27 -8.53 -3.28
C ALA A 139 -12.43 -8.83 -4.26
N GLY A 140 -12.47 -8.21 -5.44
CA GLY A 140 -13.54 -8.40 -6.42
C GLY A 140 -14.93 -7.88 -5.99
N VAL A 141 -14.98 -7.04 -4.93
CA VAL A 141 -16.25 -6.48 -4.42
C VAL A 141 -16.44 -5.01 -4.82
N GLY A 142 -15.47 -4.43 -5.53
CA GLY A 142 -15.53 -3.08 -6.07
C GLY A 142 -16.00 -3.09 -7.52
N ASP A 143 -16.76 -2.07 -7.91
CA ASP A 143 -17.14 -1.81 -9.30
C ASP A 143 -16.21 -0.71 -9.85
N PRO A 144 -15.28 -1.04 -10.78
CA PRO A 144 -14.35 -0.06 -11.31
C PRO A 144 -15.03 1.15 -11.97
N ASP A 145 -16.17 0.95 -12.58
CA ASP A 145 -16.93 2.02 -13.24
C ASP A 145 -17.51 3.01 -12.25
N LYS A 146 -17.87 2.57 -11.04
CA LYS A 146 -18.31 3.48 -9.97
C LYS A 146 -17.18 4.34 -9.43
N PHE A 147 -15.95 3.85 -9.44
CA PHE A 147 -14.78 4.61 -9.00
C PHE A 147 -14.22 5.51 -10.11
N SER A 148 -14.54 5.22 -11.38
CA SER A 148 -14.05 5.97 -12.54
C SER A 148 -14.65 7.38 -12.65
N GLY A 149 -15.77 7.63 -11.94
CA GLY A 149 -16.45 8.90 -11.95
C GLY A 149 -16.05 9.78 -10.79
N ALA A 150 -15.19 10.70 -11.05
CA ALA A 150 -15.22 11.98 -10.42
C ALA A 150 -14.47 12.27 -9.15
N ALA A 151 -13.42 12.74 -9.36
CA ALA A 151 -12.93 13.90 -8.66
C ALA A 151 -13.86 15.12 -8.90
N LYS A 152 -13.83 16.10 -8.00
CA LYS A 152 -14.45 17.41 -8.16
C LYS A 152 -14.12 18.00 -9.55
N GLU A 153 -15.00 18.79 -10.11
CA GLU A 153 -14.85 19.44 -11.43
C GLU A 153 -13.41 19.91 -11.68
N GLY A 154 -12.78 19.40 -12.74
CA GLY A 154 -11.38 19.72 -13.09
C GLY A 154 -10.30 18.88 -12.39
N ALA A 155 -10.65 17.89 -11.59
CA ALA A 155 -9.69 16.98 -10.97
C ALA A 155 -9.48 15.71 -11.81
N VAL A 156 -8.30 15.10 -11.66
CA VAL A 156 -7.92 13.83 -12.29
C VAL A 156 -8.85 12.70 -11.83
N THR A 157 -9.45 11.98 -12.75
CA THR A 157 -10.29 10.82 -12.44
C THR A 157 -9.45 9.65 -11.92
N PHE A 158 -10.08 8.70 -11.23
CA PHE A 158 -9.41 7.48 -10.78
C PHE A 158 -8.73 6.74 -11.94
N LYS A 159 -9.41 6.62 -13.08
CA LYS A 159 -8.90 5.94 -14.27
C LYS A 159 -7.67 6.65 -14.88
N GLU A 160 -7.68 7.97 -14.92
CA GLU A 160 -6.53 8.78 -15.38
C GLU A 160 -5.37 8.64 -14.39
N ALA A 161 -5.61 8.76 -13.09
CA ALA A 161 -4.60 8.61 -12.06
C ALA A 161 -3.93 7.22 -12.09
N LEU A 162 -4.72 6.17 -12.31
CA LEU A 162 -4.23 4.80 -12.43
C LEU A 162 -3.33 4.64 -13.67
N THR A 163 -3.73 5.22 -14.81
CA THR A 163 -2.94 5.22 -16.05
C THR A 163 -1.62 5.98 -15.86
N GLU A 164 -1.66 7.16 -15.25
CA GLU A 164 -0.45 7.96 -14.94
C GLU A 164 0.48 7.23 -13.96
N TRP A 165 -0.07 6.42 -13.08
CA TRP A 165 0.70 5.58 -12.16
C TRP A 165 1.44 4.44 -12.88
N GLY A 166 1.02 4.09 -14.08
CA GLY A 166 1.59 3.02 -14.90
C GLY A 166 0.83 1.69 -14.80
N CYS A 167 -0.38 1.71 -14.26
CA CYS A 167 -1.30 0.59 -14.27
C CYS A 167 -2.22 0.65 -15.51
N ASP A 168 -2.70 -0.52 -15.96
CA ASP A 168 -3.65 -0.60 -17.05
C ASP A 168 -5.09 -0.73 -16.49
N PRO A 169 -5.93 0.30 -16.65
CA PRO A 169 -7.32 0.25 -16.18
C PRO A 169 -8.15 -0.86 -16.83
N ALA A 170 -7.77 -1.36 -18.02
CA ALA A 170 -8.45 -2.46 -18.67
C ALA A 170 -8.28 -3.78 -17.90
N CYS A 171 -7.18 -3.95 -17.18
CA CYS A 171 -6.95 -5.13 -16.35
C CYS A 171 -7.89 -5.22 -15.14
N LEU A 172 -8.55 -4.12 -14.74
CA LEU A 172 -9.51 -4.12 -13.63
C LEU A 172 -10.80 -4.92 -13.97
N LEU A 173 -11.12 -5.04 -15.25
CA LEU A 173 -12.30 -5.79 -15.72
C LEU A 173 -12.13 -7.30 -15.64
N TYR A 174 -10.89 -7.80 -15.49
CA TYR A 174 -10.55 -9.22 -15.50
C TYR A 174 -10.32 -9.83 -14.12
N THR A 175 -10.28 -9.03 -13.06
CA THR A 175 -10.04 -9.55 -11.70
C THR A 175 -11.27 -10.21 -11.07
N SER A 176 -12.47 -10.03 -11.64
CA SER A 176 -13.71 -10.66 -11.17
C SER A 176 -13.84 -12.16 -11.51
N ASP A 177 -13.03 -12.68 -12.43
CA ASP A 177 -13.13 -14.07 -12.90
C ASP A 177 -12.00 -14.99 -12.37
N ALA A 178 -11.15 -14.50 -11.47
CA ALA A 178 -9.99 -15.23 -10.94
C ALA A 178 -10.14 -15.60 -9.44
N ALA A 179 -11.37 -15.81 -8.96
CA ALA A 179 -11.67 -16.29 -7.62
C ALA A 179 -12.03 -17.78 -7.61
#